data_5bff89c801c84b6769b2667be9ebc91d
#
_entry.id   5bff89c801c84b6769b2667be9ebc91d
#
_cell.length_a   1.000
_cell.length_b   1.000
_cell.length_c   1.000
_cell.angle_alpha   90.00
_cell.angle_beta   90.00
_cell.angle_gamma   90.00
#
_symmetry.space_group_name_H-M   'P 1'
#
loop_
_entity.id
_entity.type
_entity.pdbx_description
1 polymer ?
#
loop_
_entity_poly.entity_id
_entity_poly.type
_entity_poly.pdbx_seq_one_letter_code
_entity_poly.pdbx_strand_id
1 'polypeptide(L)'
;MKKVLTIIFLFCVLCGWAQTPLLSTQWNQEYPYNILFPADPLENYARCYTGCPATAMGQILNHLRTTQNTRFDDSDDYYANYASRQFHIDDDWDTYQFPSFPQLNVLLDSADAVFDRGEELSDSLVSALIFASGVACKQVYTASPNYGSGTFSVDQAFVAYQRFGFADCQLFREPDSIMYAVLISNLQNGYPAHLAVENETGTSGHNVVVDGYRESDGKFHINFGWGGYKDNWYKLPDPNGYSYGWTKIEGLIVDIIPTTVSVVSREPSRQQPLEVYPNPVSDLLYLKELPCETVDYAIFDVSGRMVSAGTSNGSISVVGLEKGLYLLQIKGEKQSATAKFVVK
;
A
#
# COMPACT_ATOMS: atom_id res chain seq x y z
N MET A 1 43.42 -40.40 -44.08
CA MET A 1 42.22 -39.89 -43.47
C MET A 1 42.64 -38.95 -42.35
N LYS A 2 42.61 -37.63 -42.60
CA LYS A 2 42.92 -36.59 -41.53
C LYS A 2 41.62 -36.25 -40.83
N LYS A 3 41.56 -36.52 -39.51
CA LYS A 3 40.44 -36.10 -38.68
C LYS A 3 40.62 -34.61 -38.35
N VAL A 4 39.69 -33.78 -38.82
CA VAL A 4 39.60 -32.37 -38.46
C VAL A 4 38.83 -32.32 -37.12
N LEU A 5 39.50 -31.86 -36.08
CA LEU A 5 38.88 -31.61 -34.77
C LEU A 5 38.32 -30.18 -34.77
N THR A 6 37.00 -30.05 -34.91
CA THR A 6 36.32 -28.75 -34.81
C THR A 6 36.15 -28.41 -33.34
N ILE A 7 36.92 -27.44 -32.83
CA ILE A 7 36.75 -26.86 -31.49
C ILE A 7 35.66 -25.81 -31.62
N ILE A 8 34.49 -26.11 -31.05
CA ILE A 8 33.41 -25.12 -30.88
C ILE A 8 33.77 -24.27 -29.65
N PHE A 9 34.22 -23.05 -29.89
CA PHE A 9 34.30 -22.02 -28.84
C PHE A 9 32.89 -21.59 -28.48
N LEU A 10 32.39 -22.04 -27.32
CA LEU A 10 31.18 -21.54 -26.73
C LEU A 10 31.51 -20.14 -26.15
N PHE A 11 31.23 -19.09 -26.91
CA PHE A 11 31.26 -17.72 -26.40
C PHE A 11 30.09 -17.58 -25.40
N CYS A 12 30.37 -17.77 -24.10
CA CYS A 12 29.51 -17.23 -23.05
C CYS A 12 29.53 -15.71 -23.19
N VAL A 13 28.56 -15.17 -23.91
CA VAL A 13 28.25 -13.74 -23.81
C VAL A 13 27.75 -13.53 -22.39
N LEU A 14 28.66 -13.13 -21.47
CA LEU A 14 28.29 -12.49 -20.23
C LEU A 14 27.64 -11.15 -20.62
N CYS A 15 26.35 -11.19 -20.95
CA CYS A 15 25.52 -10.00 -20.90
C CYS A 15 25.59 -9.49 -19.47
N GLY A 16 26.50 -8.56 -19.20
CA GLY A 16 26.40 -7.72 -18.02
C GLY A 16 25.08 -6.98 -18.15
N TRP A 17 24.09 -7.45 -17.44
CA TRP A 17 22.82 -6.74 -17.30
C TRP A 17 23.14 -5.42 -16.59
N ALA A 18 23.13 -4.32 -17.33
CA ALA A 18 23.04 -3.02 -16.71
C ALA A 18 21.68 -3.02 -15.97
N GLN A 19 21.73 -3.16 -14.65
CA GLN A 19 20.53 -3.25 -13.86
C GLN A 19 19.85 -1.88 -13.93
N THR A 20 18.68 -1.81 -14.58
CA THR A 20 17.82 -0.64 -14.57
C THR A 20 17.19 -0.51 -13.18
N PRO A 21 16.91 0.69 -12.68
CA PRO A 21 16.14 0.87 -11.46
C PRO A 21 14.83 0.09 -11.51
N LEU A 22 14.43 -0.48 -10.38
CA LEU A 22 13.20 -1.27 -10.26
C LEU A 22 11.94 -0.40 -10.33
N LEU A 23 12.00 0.79 -9.73
CA LEU A 23 10.88 1.72 -9.71
C LEU A 23 10.79 2.48 -11.03
N SER A 24 9.59 2.54 -11.60
CA SER A 24 9.25 3.45 -12.70
C SER A 24 8.68 4.79 -12.20
N THR A 25 8.38 4.88 -10.90
CA THR A 25 7.76 6.07 -10.30
C THR A 25 8.76 7.16 -9.96
N GLN A 26 8.34 8.41 -10.13
CA GLN A 26 9.06 9.60 -9.72
C GLN A 26 8.13 10.48 -8.87
N TRP A 27 7.64 9.92 -7.77
CA TRP A 27 6.71 10.65 -6.91
C TRP A 27 7.43 11.73 -6.12
N ASN A 28 6.66 12.74 -5.69
CA ASN A 28 7.12 13.79 -4.80
C ASN A 28 6.20 13.93 -3.59
N GLN A 29 6.39 14.97 -2.79
CA GLN A 29 5.66 15.16 -1.53
C GLN A 29 4.58 16.23 -1.60
N GLU A 30 4.32 16.79 -2.79
CA GLU A 30 3.35 17.84 -3.05
C GLU A 30 2.25 17.34 -4.00
N TYR A 31 1.44 18.27 -4.51
CA TYR A 31 0.41 17.96 -5.50
C TYR A 31 0.98 17.21 -6.72
N PRO A 32 0.32 16.14 -7.21
CA PRO A 32 -0.98 15.60 -6.80
C PRO A 32 -0.92 14.57 -5.66
N TYR A 33 0.24 14.25 -5.14
CA TYR A 33 0.47 13.15 -4.21
C TYR A 33 -0.13 13.40 -2.82
N ASN A 34 -0.34 14.66 -2.43
CA ASN A 34 -0.85 15.05 -1.12
C ASN A 34 -2.32 15.49 -1.11
N ILE A 35 -3.10 15.21 -2.14
CA ILE A 35 -4.50 15.69 -2.23
C ILE A 35 -5.41 15.17 -1.11
N LEU A 36 -5.07 14.05 -0.50
CA LEU A 36 -5.80 13.44 0.62
C LEU A 36 -5.16 13.68 2.00
N PHE A 37 -4.12 14.51 2.06
CA PHE A 37 -3.44 14.81 3.32
C PHE A 37 -4.14 15.94 4.09
N PRO A 38 -3.95 16.04 5.42
CA PRO A 38 -4.59 17.09 6.21
C PRO A 38 -4.33 18.49 5.67
N ALA A 39 -5.35 19.34 5.74
CA ALA A 39 -5.22 20.76 5.46
C ALA A 39 -4.60 21.47 6.68
N ASP A 40 -3.47 22.15 6.51
CA ASP A 40 -2.73 22.81 7.59
C ASP A 40 -3.35 24.16 7.96
N PRO A 41 -3.96 24.31 9.14
CA PRO A 41 -4.62 25.55 9.53
C PRO A 41 -3.66 26.74 9.71
N LEU A 42 -2.37 26.49 9.90
CA LEU A 42 -1.34 27.52 10.06
C LEU A 42 -0.71 27.95 8.73
N GLU A 43 -1.01 27.23 7.62
CA GLU A 43 -0.51 27.51 6.27
C GLU A 43 -1.68 27.73 5.29
N ASN A 44 -2.65 28.55 5.71
CA ASN A 44 -3.84 28.90 4.91
C ASN A 44 -4.60 27.66 4.37
N TYR A 45 -4.67 26.60 5.15
CA TYR A 45 -5.29 25.31 4.76
C TYR A 45 -4.67 24.67 3.49
N ALA A 46 -3.40 24.95 3.22
CA ALA A 46 -2.65 24.18 2.24
C ALA A 46 -2.54 22.70 2.68
N ARG A 47 -2.50 21.80 1.71
CA ARG A 47 -2.30 20.37 2.02
C ARG A 47 -0.92 20.13 2.61
N CYS A 48 -0.86 19.41 3.71
CA CYS A 48 0.40 18.97 4.30
C CYS A 48 1.23 18.18 3.28
N TYR A 49 2.55 18.24 3.38
CA TYR A 49 3.44 17.36 2.61
C TYR A 49 3.18 15.90 2.96
N THR A 50 3.39 15.01 1.99
CA THR A 50 3.20 13.57 2.23
C THR A 50 4.19 13.01 3.25
N GLY A 51 5.37 13.64 3.39
CA GLY A 51 6.46 13.12 4.21
C GLY A 51 7.29 12.03 3.50
N CYS A 52 8.60 12.09 3.68
CA CYS A 52 9.51 11.19 2.98
C CYS A 52 9.30 9.69 3.31
N PRO A 53 9.03 9.27 4.57
CA PRO A 53 8.82 7.85 4.84
C PRO A 53 7.56 7.30 4.19
N ALA A 54 6.45 8.07 4.19
CA ALA A 54 5.22 7.67 3.54
C ALA A 54 5.37 7.60 2.01
N THR A 55 6.07 8.58 1.41
CA THR A 55 6.35 8.59 -0.03
C THR A 55 7.21 7.40 -0.45
N ALA A 56 8.28 7.10 0.29
CA ALA A 56 9.15 5.96 0.02
C ALA A 56 8.39 4.64 0.14
N MET A 57 7.63 4.46 1.24
CA MET A 57 6.81 3.26 1.45
C MET A 57 5.73 3.12 0.38
N GLY A 58 5.02 4.19 0.04
CA GLY A 58 3.99 4.19 -1.01
C GLY A 58 4.55 3.78 -2.37
N GLN A 59 5.75 4.25 -2.77
CA GLN A 59 6.40 3.83 -4.00
C GLN A 59 6.76 2.34 -3.99
N ILE A 60 7.24 1.81 -2.86
CA ILE A 60 7.54 0.38 -2.70
C ILE A 60 6.26 -0.45 -2.81
N LEU A 61 5.19 -0.08 -2.11
CA LEU A 61 3.89 -0.78 -2.19
C LEU A 61 3.30 -0.75 -3.60
N ASN A 62 3.41 0.39 -4.30
CA ASN A 62 2.99 0.50 -5.69
C ASN A 62 3.81 -0.39 -6.64
N HIS A 63 5.13 -0.48 -6.44
CA HIS A 63 5.99 -1.39 -7.20
C HIS A 63 5.62 -2.86 -6.97
N LEU A 64 5.36 -3.22 -5.71
CA LEU A 64 4.93 -4.57 -5.31
C LEU A 64 3.47 -4.85 -5.65
N ARG A 65 2.72 -3.83 -6.08
CA ARG A 65 1.31 -3.88 -6.49
C ARG A 65 0.41 -4.53 -5.44
N THR A 66 0.52 -4.09 -4.20
CA THR A 66 -0.23 -4.66 -3.09
C THR A 66 -0.41 -3.69 -1.94
N THR A 67 -1.55 -3.76 -1.26
CA THR A 67 -1.75 -3.21 0.08
C THR A 67 -1.66 -4.30 1.16
N GLN A 68 -1.36 -5.54 0.80
CA GLN A 68 -1.41 -6.72 1.68
C GLN A 68 -2.76 -6.86 2.43
N ASN A 69 -3.85 -6.39 1.80
CA ASN A 69 -5.18 -6.30 2.42
C ASN A 69 -5.18 -5.52 3.75
N THR A 70 -4.24 -4.61 3.95
CA THR A 70 -4.20 -3.77 5.14
C THR A 70 -5.38 -2.81 5.14
N ARG A 71 -6.11 -2.77 6.25
CA ARG A 71 -7.22 -1.86 6.52
C ARG A 71 -7.06 -1.28 7.92
N PHE A 72 -7.57 -0.08 8.11
CA PHE A 72 -7.42 0.70 9.34
C PHE A 72 -8.74 0.74 10.10
N ASP A 73 -8.65 0.79 11.41
CA ASP A 73 -9.78 0.94 12.34
C ASP A 73 -9.37 1.79 13.54
N ASP A 74 -10.28 2.03 14.48
CA ASP A 74 -10.07 2.87 15.66
C ASP A 74 -8.84 2.49 16.49
N SER A 75 -8.28 1.29 16.33
CA SER A 75 -7.03 0.88 17.02
C SER A 75 -5.77 1.49 16.38
N ASP A 76 -5.90 2.02 15.18
CA ASP A 76 -4.83 2.72 14.45
C ASP A 76 -4.81 4.22 14.74
N ASP A 77 -5.80 4.75 15.46
CA ASP A 77 -5.89 6.16 15.84
C ASP A 77 -4.63 6.65 16.53
N TYR A 78 -4.26 7.85 16.22
CA TYR A 78 -3.15 8.50 16.90
C TYR A 78 -3.24 10.03 16.82
N TYR A 79 -2.50 10.66 17.70
CA TYR A 79 -2.40 12.09 17.79
C TYR A 79 -1.10 12.59 17.19
N ALA A 80 -1.18 13.17 15.98
CA ALA A 80 -0.06 13.79 15.31
C ALA A 80 0.14 15.22 15.85
N ASN A 81 1.11 15.40 16.75
CA ASN A 81 1.42 16.70 17.37
C ASN A 81 2.83 17.13 16.99
N TYR A 82 2.96 18.18 16.16
CA TYR A 82 4.24 18.64 15.66
C TYR A 82 4.16 20.08 15.16
N ALA A 83 5.20 20.88 15.42
CA ALA A 83 5.34 22.24 14.89
C ALA A 83 4.07 23.10 15.12
N SER A 84 3.46 23.01 16.32
CA SER A 84 2.19 23.65 16.71
C SER A 84 0.95 23.20 15.93
N ARG A 85 1.02 22.09 15.17
CA ARG A 85 -0.14 21.44 14.53
C ARG A 85 -0.53 20.24 15.35
N GLN A 86 -1.83 19.99 15.40
CA GLN A 86 -2.42 18.91 16.15
C GLN A 86 -3.54 18.30 15.28
N PHE A 87 -3.37 17.03 14.91
CA PHE A 87 -4.38 16.28 14.16
C PHE A 87 -4.67 14.98 14.89
N HIS A 88 -5.94 14.73 15.21
CA HIS A 88 -6.41 13.41 15.62
C HIS A 88 -6.71 12.62 14.32
N ILE A 89 -5.82 11.70 13.99
CA ILE A 89 -5.96 10.88 12.78
C ILE A 89 -6.98 9.79 13.10
N ASP A 90 -7.91 9.77 12.37
CA ASP A 90 -9.24 9.46 11.95
C ASP A 90 -10.29 10.52 12.39
N ASP A 91 -10.29 10.96 13.64
CA ASP A 91 -11.34 11.80 14.24
C ASP A 91 -11.52 13.18 13.57
N ASP A 92 -10.42 13.84 13.22
CA ASP A 92 -10.42 15.21 12.70
C ASP A 92 -10.64 15.30 11.17
N TRP A 93 -11.02 14.19 10.52
CA TRP A 93 -11.10 14.06 9.07
C TRP A 93 -11.92 15.14 8.38
N ASP A 94 -13.06 15.50 8.90
CA ASP A 94 -13.95 16.52 8.32
C ASP A 94 -13.38 17.93 8.52
N THR A 95 -12.80 18.20 9.70
CA THR A 95 -12.21 19.50 10.04
C THR A 95 -11.01 19.84 9.16
N TYR A 96 -10.13 18.87 8.92
CA TYR A 96 -8.90 19.06 8.15
C TYR A 96 -8.90 18.36 6.78
N GLN A 97 -10.07 17.87 6.35
CA GLN A 97 -10.33 17.41 4.98
C GLN A 97 -9.43 16.26 4.51
N PHE A 98 -9.10 15.31 5.36
CA PHE A 98 -8.45 14.06 5.00
C PHE A 98 -9.46 12.90 5.10
N PRO A 99 -9.22 11.71 4.50
CA PRO A 99 -10.18 10.61 4.58
C PRO A 99 -10.22 10.00 5.98
N SER A 100 -11.42 9.73 6.51
CA SER A 100 -11.58 8.84 7.66
C SER A 100 -11.12 7.42 7.32
N PHE A 101 -10.84 6.56 8.32
CA PHE A 101 -10.42 5.18 8.05
C PHE A 101 -11.42 4.38 7.22
N PRO A 102 -12.74 4.45 7.44
CA PRO A 102 -13.69 3.83 6.51
C PRO A 102 -13.56 4.31 5.06
N GLN A 103 -13.34 5.63 4.85
CA GLN A 103 -13.14 6.19 3.51
C GLN A 103 -11.79 5.77 2.92
N LEU A 104 -10.73 5.77 3.71
CA LEU A 104 -9.40 5.31 3.30
C LEU A 104 -9.43 3.83 2.89
N ASN A 105 -10.12 2.99 3.65
CA ASN A 105 -10.27 1.57 3.35
C ASN A 105 -10.96 1.32 2.00
N VAL A 106 -11.99 2.09 1.65
CA VAL A 106 -12.64 2.02 0.33
C VAL A 106 -11.67 2.39 -0.80
N LEU A 107 -10.81 3.39 -0.57
CA LEU A 107 -9.77 3.76 -1.55
C LEU A 107 -8.70 2.66 -1.67
N LEU A 108 -8.31 2.02 -0.58
CA LEU A 108 -7.38 0.89 -0.61
C LEU A 108 -7.98 -0.35 -1.29
N ASP A 109 -9.27 -0.65 -1.10
CA ASP A 109 -9.98 -1.68 -1.87
C ASP A 109 -9.95 -1.39 -3.37
N SER A 110 -10.12 -0.11 -3.73
CA SER A 110 -10.05 0.34 -5.11
C SER A 110 -8.63 0.21 -5.67
N ALA A 111 -7.60 0.51 -4.88
CA ALA A 111 -6.20 0.36 -5.27
C ALA A 111 -5.85 -1.12 -5.52
N ASP A 112 -6.25 -2.03 -4.62
CA ASP A 112 -6.05 -3.47 -4.81
C ASP A 112 -6.76 -3.97 -6.08
N ALA A 113 -7.99 -3.51 -6.34
CA ALA A 113 -8.71 -3.87 -7.57
C ALA A 113 -8.01 -3.34 -8.85
N VAL A 114 -7.34 -2.17 -8.80
CA VAL A 114 -6.53 -1.64 -9.91
C VAL A 114 -5.26 -2.48 -10.08
N PHE A 115 -4.61 -2.85 -8.99
CA PHE A 115 -3.43 -3.73 -9.01
C PHE A 115 -3.75 -5.10 -9.62
N ASP A 116 -4.88 -5.70 -9.25
CA ASP A 116 -5.33 -7.01 -9.79
C ASP A 116 -5.57 -6.97 -11.31
N ARG A 117 -5.99 -5.80 -11.85
CA ARG A 117 -6.17 -5.62 -13.30
C ARG A 117 -4.87 -5.28 -14.04
N GLY A 118 -3.75 -5.10 -13.34
CA GLY A 118 -2.50 -4.68 -13.95
C GLY A 118 -2.47 -3.22 -14.41
N GLU A 119 -3.41 -2.39 -13.92
CA GLU A 119 -3.56 -0.99 -14.30
C GLU A 119 -2.78 -0.05 -13.36
N GLU A 120 -2.51 1.18 -13.82
CA GLU A 120 -1.86 2.20 -12.99
C GLU A 120 -2.88 2.91 -12.08
N LEU A 121 -2.42 3.29 -10.88
CA LEU A 121 -3.25 4.03 -9.93
C LEU A 121 -3.54 5.46 -10.45
N SER A 122 -4.76 5.94 -10.21
CA SER A 122 -5.07 7.37 -10.36
C SER A 122 -4.42 8.20 -9.25
N ASP A 123 -4.30 9.52 -9.45
CA ASP A 123 -3.74 10.44 -8.45
C ASP A 123 -4.37 10.29 -7.06
N SER A 124 -5.69 10.10 -7.00
CA SER A 124 -6.41 9.89 -5.74
C SER A 124 -6.01 8.58 -5.06
N LEU A 125 -5.83 7.50 -5.81
CA LEU A 125 -5.42 6.21 -5.26
C LEU A 125 -3.93 6.21 -4.88
N VAL A 126 -3.09 6.91 -5.63
CA VAL A 126 -1.70 7.16 -5.25
C VAL A 126 -1.63 7.92 -3.93
N SER A 127 -2.37 9.03 -3.80
CA SER A 127 -2.43 9.81 -2.57
C SER A 127 -2.98 8.98 -1.39
N ALA A 128 -3.99 8.12 -1.62
CA ALA A 128 -4.52 7.22 -0.59
C ALA A 128 -3.48 6.20 -0.12
N LEU A 129 -2.72 5.61 -1.05
CA LEU A 129 -1.67 4.64 -0.72
C LEU A 129 -0.55 5.29 0.10
N ILE A 130 -0.14 6.52 -0.26
CA ILE A 130 0.86 7.28 0.50
C ILE A 130 0.30 7.69 1.86
N PHE A 131 -0.97 8.15 1.94
CA PHE A 131 -1.59 8.52 3.21
C PHE A 131 -1.72 7.31 4.15
N ALA A 132 -2.14 6.16 3.65
CA ALA A 132 -2.17 4.89 4.40
C ALA A 132 -0.78 4.51 4.94
N SER A 133 0.28 4.69 4.13
CA SER A 133 1.66 4.50 4.57
C SER A 133 2.04 5.47 5.70
N GLY A 134 1.62 6.74 5.61
CA GLY A 134 1.83 7.74 6.66
C GLY A 134 1.09 7.43 7.96
N VAL A 135 -0.16 6.95 7.86
CA VAL A 135 -0.93 6.48 9.02
C VAL A 135 -0.22 5.33 9.70
N ALA A 136 0.19 4.31 8.95
CA ALA A 136 0.92 3.16 9.51
C ALA A 136 2.24 3.57 10.18
N CYS A 137 2.94 4.56 9.62
CA CYS A 137 4.15 5.14 10.22
C CYS A 137 3.84 6.01 11.45
N LYS A 138 2.58 6.31 11.76
CA LYS A 138 2.19 7.30 12.77
C LYS A 138 2.98 8.60 12.63
N GLN A 139 3.07 9.09 11.39
CA GLN A 139 3.85 10.29 11.07
C GLN A 139 3.14 11.57 11.48
N VAL A 140 3.89 12.65 11.56
CA VAL A 140 3.38 14.02 11.81
C VAL A 140 3.27 14.78 10.51
N TYR A 141 2.36 15.77 10.46
CA TYR A 141 2.00 16.47 9.25
C TYR A 141 2.13 17.98 9.37
N THR A 142 2.60 18.62 8.31
CA THR A 142 2.64 20.09 8.15
C THR A 142 2.75 20.46 6.68
N ALA A 143 2.23 21.61 6.29
CA ALA A 143 2.48 22.25 4.99
C ALA A 143 3.58 23.32 5.06
N SER A 144 4.21 23.51 6.24
CA SER A 144 5.24 24.52 6.39
C SER A 144 6.54 24.12 5.70
N PRO A 145 7.12 24.99 4.86
CA PRO A 145 8.40 24.72 4.19
C PRO A 145 9.59 24.68 5.17
N ASN A 146 9.39 25.11 6.42
CA ASN A 146 10.46 25.16 7.44
C ASN A 146 10.56 23.88 8.25
N TYR A 147 9.55 23.00 8.18
CA TYR A 147 9.50 21.80 9.02
C TYR A 147 9.36 20.55 8.15
N GLY A 148 8.45 20.25 7.44
CA GLY A 148 8.21 19.01 6.68
C GLY A 148 7.46 17.96 7.51
N SER A 149 6.64 17.17 6.83
CA SER A 149 5.97 16.00 7.39
C SER A 149 6.93 14.81 7.47
N GLY A 150 6.71 13.88 8.40
CA GLY A 150 7.53 12.67 8.48
C GLY A 150 7.46 11.96 9.83
N THR A 151 8.48 11.18 10.10
CA THR A 151 8.68 10.41 11.34
C THR A 151 9.90 10.89 12.10
N PHE A 152 10.02 10.46 13.34
CA PHE A 152 11.18 10.79 14.21
C PHE A 152 12.24 9.69 14.21
N SER A 153 11.94 8.53 13.65
CA SER A 153 12.85 7.38 13.57
C SER A 153 12.43 6.42 12.46
N VAL A 154 13.41 5.74 11.88
CA VAL A 154 13.20 4.64 10.92
C VAL A 154 12.40 3.48 11.54
N ASP A 155 12.36 3.33 12.87
CA ASP A 155 11.53 2.32 13.55
C ASP A 155 10.05 2.47 13.21
N GLN A 156 9.57 3.69 13.04
CA GLN A 156 8.18 3.94 12.68
C GLN A 156 7.87 3.38 11.28
N ALA A 157 8.76 3.53 10.32
CA ALA A 157 8.62 2.92 9.00
C ALA A 157 8.73 1.39 9.08
N PHE A 158 9.64 0.85 9.90
CA PHE A 158 9.78 -0.59 10.08
C PHE A 158 8.50 -1.22 10.66
N VAL A 159 7.93 -0.63 11.71
CA VAL A 159 6.65 -1.06 12.28
C VAL A 159 5.51 -0.92 11.27
N ALA A 160 5.53 0.12 10.43
CA ALA A 160 4.55 0.31 9.37
C ALA A 160 4.57 -0.83 8.34
N TYR A 161 5.75 -1.31 7.91
CA TYR A 161 5.83 -2.49 7.04
C TYR A 161 5.25 -3.73 7.72
N GLN A 162 5.52 -3.94 9.01
CA GLN A 162 4.91 -5.04 9.77
C GLN A 162 3.38 -4.89 9.85
N ARG A 163 2.86 -3.66 10.05
CA ARG A 163 1.42 -3.35 10.04
C ARG A 163 0.79 -3.64 8.66
N PHE A 164 1.55 -3.48 7.58
CA PHE A 164 1.16 -3.87 6.23
C PHE A 164 1.37 -5.36 5.93
N GLY A 165 1.67 -6.18 6.93
CA GLY A 165 1.76 -7.64 6.79
C GLY A 165 3.10 -8.15 6.22
N PHE A 166 4.13 -7.31 6.09
CA PHE A 166 5.48 -7.74 5.74
C PHE A 166 6.21 -8.24 7.00
N ALA A 167 5.77 -9.39 7.53
CA ALA A 167 6.21 -9.90 8.84
C ALA A 167 7.70 -10.27 8.88
N ASP A 168 8.28 -10.66 7.74
CA ASP A 168 9.65 -11.11 7.63
C ASP A 168 10.64 -9.99 7.28
N CYS A 169 10.18 -8.73 7.15
CA CYS A 169 11.06 -7.61 6.88
C CYS A 169 12.09 -7.43 8.01
N GLN A 170 13.30 -7.02 7.63
CA GLN A 170 14.42 -6.84 8.56
C GLN A 170 14.89 -5.39 8.58
N LEU A 171 15.30 -4.91 9.75
CA LEU A 171 15.89 -3.58 9.93
C LEU A 171 17.36 -3.72 10.31
N PHE A 172 18.25 -3.27 9.43
CA PHE A 172 19.68 -3.12 9.68
C PHE A 172 20.00 -1.68 10.06
N ARG A 173 20.80 -1.49 11.12
CA ARG A 173 21.22 -0.17 11.60
C ARG A 173 22.67 0.15 11.28
N GLU A 174 23.49 -0.88 11.21
CA GLU A 174 24.92 -0.74 10.93
C GLU A 174 25.24 -1.33 9.56
N PRO A 175 25.98 -0.59 8.72
CA PRO A 175 26.40 -1.10 7.43
C PRO A 175 27.50 -2.15 7.61
N ASP A 176 27.16 -3.41 7.34
CA ASP A 176 28.07 -4.53 7.34
C ASP A 176 27.92 -5.39 6.06
N SER A 177 28.75 -6.42 5.94
CA SER A 177 28.74 -7.30 4.78
C SER A 177 27.44 -8.09 4.65
N ILE A 178 26.74 -8.37 5.76
CA ILE A 178 25.46 -9.10 5.75
C ILE A 178 24.37 -8.20 5.22
N MET A 179 24.26 -6.97 5.73
CA MET A 179 23.31 -5.97 5.22
C MET A 179 23.43 -5.79 3.70
N TYR A 180 24.66 -5.59 3.18
CA TYR A 180 24.86 -5.42 1.74
C TYR A 180 24.51 -6.69 0.94
N ALA A 181 24.84 -7.86 1.45
CA ALA A 181 24.51 -9.12 0.78
C ALA A 181 22.97 -9.32 0.67
N VAL A 182 22.24 -9.04 1.74
CA VAL A 182 20.78 -9.10 1.76
C VAL A 182 20.19 -8.05 0.82
N LEU A 183 20.64 -6.79 0.90
CA LEU A 183 20.19 -5.71 0.02
C LEU A 183 20.38 -6.07 -1.47
N ILE A 184 21.58 -6.52 -1.85
CA ILE A 184 21.88 -6.90 -3.24
C ILE A 184 20.99 -8.06 -3.68
N SER A 185 20.81 -9.06 -2.82
CA SER A 185 19.90 -10.18 -3.10
C SER A 185 18.46 -9.72 -3.32
N ASN A 186 17.95 -8.81 -2.46
CA ASN A 186 16.61 -8.23 -2.63
C ASN A 186 16.47 -7.54 -3.99
N LEU A 187 17.38 -6.64 -4.32
CA LEU A 187 17.35 -5.88 -5.57
C LEU A 187 17.43 -6.79 -6.80
N GLN A 188 18.26 -7.83 -6.76
CA GLN A 188 18.38 -8.83 -7.84
C GLN A 188 17.09 -9.65 -8.02
N ASN A 189 16.29 -9.81 -6.96
CA ASN A 189 15.01 -10.51 -6.99
C ASN A 189 13.81 -9.56 -7.21
N GLY A 190 14.05 -8.28 -7.48
CA GLY A 190 12.99 -7.31 -7.79
C GLY A 190 12.34 -6.67 -6.56
N TYR A 191 12.96 -6.76 -5.39
CA TYR A 191 12.46 -6.18 -4.14
C TYR A 191 13.27 -4.93 -3.77
N PRO A 192 12.69 -3.72 -3.88
CA PRO A 192 13.33 -2.49 -3.42
C PRO A 192 13.40 -2.44 -1.90
N ALA A 193 14.31 -1.62 -1.37
CA ALA A 193 14.51 -1.45 0.05
C ALA A 193 14.22 -0.01 0.50
N HIS A 194 13.78 0.17 1.76
CA HIS A 194 13.55 1.47 2.36
C HIS A 194 14.79 1.87 3.18
N LEU A 195 15.40 2.98 2.83
CA LEU A 195 16.60 3.49 3.47
C LEU A 195 16.32 4.82 4.17
N ALA A 196 16.66 4.90 5.45
CA ALA A 196 16.74 6.16 6.18
C ALA A 196 18.21 6.59 6.33
N VAL A 197 18.50 7.80 5.92
CA VAL A 197 19.83 8.43 6.04
C VAL A 197 19.76 9.65 6.94
N GLU A 198 20.87 9.94 7.63
CA GLU A 198 20.97 11.09 8.54
C GLU A 198 22.34 11.76 8.50
N ASN A 199 22.43 12.98 9.05
CA ASN A 199 23.69 13.62 9.30
C ASN A 199 24.37 13.05 10.56
N GLU A 200 25.64 13.45 10.80
CA GLU A 200 26.42 12.95 11.91
C GLU A 200 25.77 13.17 13.29
N THR A 201 24.97 14.21 13.43
CA THR A 201 24.32 14.58 14.71
C THR A 201 22.90 14.03 14.85
N GLY A 202 22.34 13.38 13.84
CA GLY A 202 20.95 12.86 13.84
C GLY A 202 19.88 13.98 13.85
N THR A 203 20.26 15.21 13.46
CA THR A 203 19.33 16.35 13.48
C THR A 203 18.64 16.63 12.15
N SER A 204 19.10 15.99 11.10
CA SER A 204 18.53 16.06 9.74
C SER A 204 18.70 14.71 9.06
N GLY A 205 17.67 14.26 8.40
CA GLY A 205 17.66 12.99 7.68
C GLY A 205 16.62 12.95 6.59
N HIS A 206 16.59 11.84 5.87
CA HIS A 206 15.65 11.61 4.78
C HIS A 206 15.39 10.12 4.60
N ASN A 207 14.17 9.79 4.18
CA ASN A 207 13.78 8.44 3.82
C ASN A 207 13.68 8.33 2.30
N VAL A 208 14.34 7.33 1.73
CA VAL A 208 14.47 7.12 0.28
C VAL A 208 14.26 5.66 -0.08
N VAL A 209 14.10 5.38 -1.36
CA VAL A 209 14.05 4.00 -1.85
C VAL A 209 15.38 3.62 -2.49
N VAL A 210 15.93 2.48 -2.12
CA VAL A 210 17.03 1.83 -2.85
C VAL A 210 16.40 0.82 -3.80
N ASP A 211 16.54 1.04 -5.10
CA ASP A 211 15.82 0.29 -6.12
C ASP A 211 16.71 -0.22 -7.28
N GLY A 212 18.02 -0.22 -7.09
CA GLY A 212 18.94 -0.78 -8.06
C GLY A 212 20.34 -0.98 -7.51
N TYR A 213 21.06 -1.96 -8.06
CA TYR A 213 22.47 -2.21 -7.77
C TYR A 213 23.26 -2.33 -9.08
N ARG A 214 24.38 -1.65 -9.17
CA ARG A 214 25.26 -1.69 -10.33
C ARG A 214 26.60 -2.32 -9.95
N GLU A 215 26.79 -3.56 -10.35
CA GLU A 215 27.96 -4.36 -9.98
C GLU A 215 29.28 -3.76 -10.49
N SER A 216 29.27 -3.11 -11.66
CA SER A 216 30.48 -2.58 -12.31
C SER A 216 31.24 -1.54 -11.49
N ASP A 217 30.57 -0.81 -10.59
CA ASP A 217 31.16 0.22 -9.73
C ASP A 217 30.67 0.17 -8.27
N GLY A 218 29.85 -0.84 -7.94
CA GLY A 218 29.35 -1.09 -6.59
C GLY A 218 28.41 -0.01 -6.08
N LYS A 219 27.65 0.65 -6.98
CA LYS A 219 26.71 1.70 -6.61
C LYS A 219 25.27 1.19 -6.56
N PHE A 220 24.48 1.86 -5.75
CA PHE A 220 23.05 1.65 -5.61
C PHE A 220 22.28 2.80 -6.23
N HIS A 221 21.19 2.51 -6.94
CA HIS A 221 20.26 3.54 -7.38
C HIS A 221 19.37 3.95 -6.22
N ILE A 222 19.21 5.26 -6.04
CA ILE A 222 18.39 5.84 -4.97
C ILE A 222 17.36 6.76 -5.59
N ASN A 223 16.08 6.51 -5.25
CA ASN A 223 14.95 7.37 -5.56
C ASN A 223 14.63 8.20 -4.30
N PHE A 224 14.76 9.53 -4.43
CA PHE A 224 14.61 10.46 -3.30
C PHE A 224 13.17 10.83 -2.98
N GLY A 225 12.20 10.45 -3.80
CA GLY A 225 10.81 10.88 -3.62
C GLY A 225 10.64 12.40 -3.85
N TRP A 226 11.40 12.97 -4.76
CA TRP A 226 11.40 14.39 -5.13
C TRP A 226 11.14 14.62 -6.62
N GLY A 227 10.24 13.83 -7.21
CA GLY A 227 9.88 13.97 -8.62
C GLY A 227 11.02 13.66 -9.58
N GLY A 228 11.90 12.73 -9.23
CA GLY A 228 13.11 12.39 -10.01
C GLY A 228 14.30 13.29 -9.72
N TYR A 229 14.13 14.37 -8.94
CA TYR A 229 15.26 15.22 -8.57
C TYR A 229 16.22 14.47 -7.66
N LYS A 230 17.52 14.44 -8.01
CA LYS A 230 18.59 13.70 -7.33
C LYS A 230 18.54 12.18 -7.50
N ASP A 231 17.55 11.59 -8.14
CA ASP A 231 17.55 10.14 -8.40
C ASP A 231 18.79 9.79 -9.23
N ASN A 232 19.64 8.93 -8.67
CA ASN A 232 20.94 8.61 -9.31
C ASN A 232 21.62 7.40 -8.61
N TRP A 233 22.80 7.05 -9.11
CA TRP A 233 23.65 5.97 -8.59
C TRP A 233 24.67 6.51 -7.59
N TYR A 234 24.58 6.06 -6.34
CA TYR A 234 25.42 6.50 -5.22
C TYR A 234 26.15 5.32 -4.57
N LYS A 235 27.22 5.62 -3.84
CA LYS A 235 27.73 4.69 -2.83
C LYS A 235 26.78 4.69 -1.64
N LEU A 236 26.82 3.62 -0.88
CA LEU A 236 25.97 3.49 0.31
C LEU A 236 26.84 3.10 1.52
N PRO A 237 26.98 3.97 2.55
CA PRO A 237 26.55 5.37 2.56
C PRO A 237 27.33 6.23 1.55
N ASP A 238 26.76 7.34 1.14
CA ASP A 238 27.46 8.27 0.25
C ASP A 238 28.42 9.16 1.05
N PRO A 239 29.74 9.18 0.76
CA PRO A 239 30.70 9.95 1.53
C PRO A 239 30.51 11.47 1.41
N ASN A 240 29.77 11.93 0.40
CA ASN A 240 29.41 13.35 0.23
C ASN A 240 28.01 13.65 0.78
N GLY A 241 27.34 12.67 1.43
CA GLY A 241 26.02 12.81 2.04
C GLY A 241 24.95 13.29 1.08
N TYR A 242 25.01 12.84 -0.19
CA TYR A 242 24.06 13.21 -1.26
C TYR A 242 23.93 14.72 -1.50
N SER A 243 24.95 15.48 -1.15
CA SER A 243 24.99 16.96 -1.10
C SER A 243 24.17 17.61 0.02
N TYR A 244 23.71 16.84 1.00
CA TYR A 244 22.93 17.34 2.16
C TYR A 244 23.58 17.03 3.51
N GLY A 245 24.77 16.41 3.51
CA GLY A 245 25.47 16.03 4.73
C GLY A 245 24.92 14.77 5.41
N TRP A 246 24.06 14.00 4.75
CA TRP A 246 23.53 12.72 5.24
C TRP A 246 24.53 11.60 4.97
N THR A 247 25.51 11.47 5.84
CA THR A 247 26.65 10.57 5.69
C THR A 247 26.47 9.24 6.42
N LYS A 248 25.41 9.12 7.24
CA LYS A 248 25.10 7.93 8.03
C LYS A 248 23.84 7.24 7.57
N ILE A 249 23.81 5.94 7.72
CA ILE A 249 22.60 5.13 7.62
C ILE A 249 21.96 5.14 9.01
N GLU A 250 20.76 5.68 9.16
CA GLU A 250 19.93 5.52 10.35
C GLU A 250 19.36 4.11 10.41
N GLY A 251 18.94 3.58 9.26
CA GLY A 251 18.51 2.21 9.10
C GLY A 251 18.13 1.87 7.67
N LEU A 252 18.25 0.58 7.36
CA LEU A 252 17.85 -0.02 6.09
C LEU A 252 16.84 -1.12 6.35
N ILE A 253 15.64 -1.00 5.77
CA ILE A 253 14.59 -2.02 5.83
C ILE A 253 14.64 -2.82 4.52
N VAL A 254 14.83 -4.12 4.64
CA VAL A 254 14.92 -5.10 3.54
C VAL A 254 13.92 -6.22 3.75
N ASP A 255 13.88 -7.18 2.81
CA ASP A 255 12.93 -8.29 2.82
C ASP A 255 11.47 -7.81 2.91
N ILE A 256 11.20 -6.68 2.25
CA ILE A 256 9.84 -6.18 2.02
C ILE A 256 9.23 -7.04 0.90
N ILE A 257 9.00 -8.30 1.24
CA ILE A 257 8.52 -9.32 0.29
C ILE A 257 7.06 -9.57 0.61
N PRO A 258 6.15 -9.37 -0.37
CA PRO A 258 4.75 -9.70 -0.15
C PRO A 258 4.66 -11.16 0.28
N THR A 259 3.97 -11.41 1.40
CA THR A 259 3.55 -12.78 1.66
C THR A 259 2.72 -13.16 0.45
N THR A 260 3.25 -14.08 -0.36
CA THR A 260 2.40 -14.81 -1.27
C THR A 260 1.39 -15.49 -0.35
N VAL A 261 0.26 -14.81 -0.07
CA VAL A 261 -0.94 -15.58 0.09
C VAL A 261 -0.88 -16.43 -1.16
N SER A 262 -0.59 -17.71 -1.00
CA SER A 262 -0.96 -18.67 -2.01
C SER A 262 -2.42 -18.30 -2.24
N VAL A 263 -2.64 -17.52 -3.28
CA VAL A 263 -3.88 -17.57 -3.97
C VAL A 263 -3.85 -19.03 -4.44
N VAL A 264 -4.31 -19.93 -3.56
CA VAL A 264 -5.16 -20.98 -4.05
C VAL A 264 -6.03 -20.18 -4.98
N SER A 265 -5.69 -20.24 -6.27
CA SER A 265 -6.48 -19.66 -7.32
C SER A 265 -7.91 -19.94 -6.89
N ARG A 266 -8.50 -19.00 -6.13
CA ARG A 266 -9.91 -18.81 -6.22
C ARG A 266 -9.96 -18.30 -7.65
N GLU A 267 -10.10 -19.25 -8.56
CA GLU A 267 -10.89 -19.02 -9.76
C GLU A 267 -11.96 -18.08 -9.25
N PRO A 268 -12.08 -16.86 -9.83
CA PRO A 268 -13.10 -15.93 -9.37
C PRO A 268 -14.27 -16.87 -9.18
N SER A 269 -14.61 -17.13 -7.87
CA SER A 269 -15.59 -18.13 -7.57
C SER A 269 -16.69 -17.62 -8.43
N ARG A 270 -17.03 -18.34 -9.50
CA ARG A 270 -18.14 -17.96 -10.36
C ARG A 270 -19.19 -17.77 -9.33
N GLN A 271 -19.35 -16.50 -8.88
CA GLN A 271 -20.48 -16.14 -8.06
C GLN A 271 -21.60 -16.46 -9.00
N GLN A 272 -22.11 -17.68 -8.87
CA GLN A 272 -23.31 -18.01 -9.60
C GLN A 272 -24.28 -16.95 -9.17
N PRO A 273 -24.79 -16.13 -10.09
CA PRO A 273 -25.70 -15.07 -9.72
C PRO A 273 -26.81 -15.73 -8.91
N LEU A 274 -26.92 -15.35 -7.62
CA LEU A 274 -27.97 -15.84 -6.76
C LEU A 274 -29.29 -15.38 -7.36
N GLU A 275 -30.06 -16.31 -7.90
CA GLU A 275 -31.39 -16.00 -8.40
C GLU A 275 -32.37 -15.94 -7.22
N VAL A 276 -33.07 -14.80 -7.11
CA VAL A 276 -34.04 -14.56 -6.05
C VAL A 276 -35.38 -14.18 -6.66
N TYR A 277 -36.46 -14.68 -6.04
CA TYR A 277 -37.84 -14.42 -6.53
C TYR A 277 -38.86 -14.37 -5.37
N PRO A 278 -40.00 -13.68 -5.56
CA PRO A 278 -40.26 -12.75 -6.65
C PRO A 278 -39.36 -11.50 -6.54
N ASN A 279 -39.06 -10.91 -7.66
CA ASN A 279 -38.35 -9.60 -7.70
C ASN A 279 -39.05 -8.71 -8.75
N PRO A 280 -39.78 -7.64 -8.35
CA PRO A 280 -39.94 -7.08 -7.00
C PRO A 280 -40.69 -7.95 -6.00
N VAL A 281 -40.33 -7.84 -4.71
CA VAL A 281 -40.88 -8.60 -3.58
C VAL A 281 -41.67 -7.69 -2.63
N SER A 282 -42.69 -8.26 -1.93
CA SER A 282 -43.46 -7.57 -0.87
C SER A 282 -43.17 -8.13 0.52
N ASP A 283 -43.18 -9.45 0.66
CA ASP A 283 -43.17 -10.09 1.98
C ASP A 283 -42.05 -11.10 2.15
N LEU A 284 -41.92 -12.02 1.17
CA LEU A 284 -41.02 -13.18 1.27
C LEU A 284 -40.20 -13.33 -0.01
N LEU A 285 -38.89 -13.29 0.13
CA LEU A 285 -37.90 -13.47 -0.93
C LEU A 285 -37.37 -14.89 -0.89
N TYR A 286 -37.49 -15.64 -1.98
CA TYR A 286 -37.01 -17.02 -2.11
C TYR A 286 -35.69 -17.07 -2.82
N LEU A 287 -34.80 -17.98 -2.37
CA LEU A 287 -33.52 -18.26 -2.98
C LEU A 287 -33.67 -19.50 -3.86
N LYS A 288 -33.34 -19.41 -5.15
CA LYS A 288 -33.60 -20.48 -6.13
C LYS A 288 -32.72 -21.71 -5.91
N GLU A 289 -31.44 -21.47 -5.57
CA GLU A 289 -30.46 -22.52 -5.30
C GLU A 289 -29.62 -22.10 -4.10
N LEU A 290 -29.54 -22.97 -3.09
CA LEU A 290 -28.72 -22.73 -1.91
C LEU A 290 -27.44 -23.56 -2.01
N PRO A 291 -26.29 -23.00 -1.59
CA PRO A 291 -25.03 -23.74 -1.56
C PRO A 291 -24.95 -24.80 -0.46
N CYS A 292 -25.88 -24.78 0.50
CA CYS A 292 -26.02 -25.74 1.61
C CYS A 292 -27.44 -25.64 2.21
N GLU A 293 -27.80 -26.55 3.14
CA GLU A 293 -29.14 -26.61 3.76
C GLU A 293 -29.52 -25.30 4.46
N THR A 294 -28.56 -24.58 5.03
CA THR A 294 -28.76 -23.29 5.67
C THR A 294 -27.63 -22.33 5.30
N VAL A 295 -27.95 -21.07 5.10
CA VAL A 295 -27.00 -19.98 4.79
C VAL A 295 -27.19 -18.81 5.74
N ASP A 296 -26.10 -18.17 6.12
CA ASP A 296 -26.19 -16.86 6.75
C ASP A 296 -26.48 -15.81 5.66
N TYR A 297 -27.34 -14.84 5.98
CA TYR A 297 -27.64 -13.75 5.06
C TYR A 297 -27.48 -12.39 5.72
N ALA A 298 -27.16 -11.38 4.90
CA ALA A 298 -27.23 -9.98 5.25
C ALA A 298 -27.86 -9.18 4.09
N ILE A 299 -28.74 -8.22 4.42
CA ILE A 299 -29.37 -7.32 3.48
C ILE A 299 -28.84 -5.91 3.73
N PHE A 300 -28.41 -5.25 2.65
CA PHE A 300 -27.89 -3.89 2.68
C PHE A 300 -28.77 -2.96 1.82
N ASP A 301 -28.95 -1.73 2.27
CA ASP A 301 -29.56 -0.67 1.47
C ASP A 301 -28.56 -0.08 0.46
N VAL A 302 -29.01 0.85 -0.39
CA VAL A 302 -28.16 1.49 -1.40
C VAL A 302 -27.02 2.34 -0.85
N SER A 303 -27.04 2.68 0.45
CA SER A 303 -25.95 3.38 1.13
C SER A 303 -24.90 2.43 1.71
N GLY A 304 -25.11 1.11 1.57
CA GLY A 304 -24.24 0.07 2.14
C GLY A 304 -24.51 -0.24 3.61
N ARG A 305 -25.55 0.35 4.22
CA ARG A 305 -25.95 0.07 5.60
C ARG A 305 -26.66 -1.28 5.67
N MET A 306 -26.26 -2.15 6.59
CA MET A 306 -26.94 -3.41 6.87
C MET A 306 -28.30 -3.14 7.54
N VAL A 307 -29.39 -3.59 6.92
CA VAL A 307 -30.77 -3.39 7.38
C VAL A 307 -31.41 -4.65 7.93
N SER A 308 -30.88 -5.82 7.58
CA SER A 308 -31.34 -7.12 8.12
C SER A 308 -30.23 -8.16 8.01
N ALA A 309 -30.15 -9.09 8.96
CA ALA A 309 -29.27 -10.25 8.90
C ALA A 309 -29.88 -11.43 9.66
N GLY A 310 -29.48 -12.65 9.30
CA GLY A 310 -29.94 -13.87 9.96
C GLY A 310 -29.53 -15.14 9.22
N THR A 311 -30.16 -16.25 9.51
CA THR A 311 -29.98 -17.54 8.82
C THR A 311 -31.24 -17.90 8.02
N SER A 312 -31.05 -18.55 6.88
CA SER A 312 -32.15 -18.95 5.99
C SER A 312 -31.91 -20.34 5.43
N ASN A 313 -33.02 -21.08 5.24
CA ASN A 313 -33.07 -22.38 4.56
C ASN A 313 -33.78 -22.31 3.20
N GLY A 314 -33.82 -21.11 2.57
CA GLY A 314 -34.40 -20.91 1.23
C GLY A 314 -35.35 -19.73 1.10
N SER A 315 -35.76 -19.10 2.21
CA SER A 315 -36.60 -17.91 2.15
C SER A 315 -36.23 -16.87 3.21
N ILE A 316 -36.35 -15.60 2.86
CA ILE A 316 -36.00 -14.46 3.72
C ILE A 316 -37.19 -13.51 3.77
N SER A 317 -37.65 -13.16 4.98
CA SER A 317 -38.69 -12.16 5.15
C SER A 317 -38.09 -10.75 4.91
N VAL A 318 -38.78 -9.98 4.07
CA VAL A 318 -38.45 -8.55 3.79
C VAL A 318 -39.51 -7.63 4.38
N VAL A 319 -40.43 -8.16 5.18
CA VAL A 319 -41.44 -7.38 5.89
C VAL A 319 -40.77 -6.36 6.81
N GLY A 320 -41.16 -5.10 6.66
CA GLY A 320 -40.59 -4.01 7.45
C GLY A 320 -39.45 -3.27 6.77
N LEU A 321 -38.96 -3.74 5.62
CA LEU A 321 -38.06 -2.96 4.75
C LEU A 321 -38.86 -1.89 3.98
N GLU A 322 -38.31 -0.72 3.86
CA GLU A 322 -38.90 0.35 3.04
C GLU A 322 -38.83 -0.01 1.54
N LYS A 323 -39.70 0.63 0.73
CA LYS A 323 -39.66 0.43 -0.73
C LYS A 323 -38.33 0.94 -1.28
N GLY A 324 -37.64 0.09 -2.05
CA GLY A 324 -36.33 0.45 -2.57
C GLY A 324 -35.55 -0.72 -3.15
N LEU A 325 -34.34 -0.44 -3.60
CA LEU A 325 -33.35 -1.41 -4.09
C LEU A 325 -32.46 -1.85 -2.92
N TYR A 326 -32.24 -3.16 -2.85
CA TYR A 326 -31.42 -3.78 -1.82
C TYR A 326 -30.42 -4.76 -2.41
N LEU A 327 -29.31 -4.96 -1.71
CA LEU A 327 -28.34 -6.01 -1.98
C LEU A 327 -28.47 -7.10 -0.92
N LEU A 328 -28.73 -8.34 -1.34
CA LEU A 328 -28.65 -9.53 -0.52
C LEU A 328 -27.28 -10.17 -0.68
N GLN A 329 -26.62 -10.44 0.44
CA GLN A 329 -25.43 -11.28 0.50
C GLN A 329 -25.77 -12.55 1.29
N ILE A 330 -25.39 -13.72 0.77
CA ILE A 330 -25.46 -14.98 1.50
C ILE A 330 -24.06 -15.58 1.67
N LYS A 331 -23.85 -16.27 2.78
CA LYS A 331 -22.60 -16.95 3.10
C LYS A 331 -22.92 -18.39 3.54
N GLY A 332 -22.44 -19.36 2.79
CA GLY A 332 -22.40 -20.76 3.17
C GLY A 332 -20.99 -21.17 3.62
N GLU A 333 -20.83 -22.43 4.03
CA GLU A 333 -19.54 -22.93 4.56
C GLU A 333 -18.35 -22.75 3.61
N LYS A 334 -18.57 -22.79 2.29
CA LYS A 334 -17.51 -22.73 1.26
C LYS A 334 -17.76 -21.72 0.14
N GLN A 335 -18.93 -21.09 0.09
CA GLN A 335 -19.32 -20.20 -1.01
C GLN A 335 -20.11 -19.02 -0.48
N SER A 336 -19.93 -17.85 -1.10
CA SER A 336 -20.76 -16.67 -0.91
C SER A 336 -21.38 -16.27 -2.24
N ALA A 337 -22.60 -15.74 -2.21
CA ALA A 337 -23.29 -15.24 -3.40
C ALA A 337 -24.03 -13.95 -3.08
N THR A 338 -24.31 -13.15 -4.11
CA THR A 338 -25.03 -11.88 -3.97
C THR A 338 -26.16 -11.79 -4.98
N ALA A 339 -27.24 -11.11 -4.60
CA ALA A 339 -28.35 -10.78 -5.47
C ALA A 339 -28.85 -9.36 -5.22
N LYS A 340 -29.35 -8.69 -6.26
CA LYS A 340 -30.09 -7.44 -6.13
C LYS A 340 -31.58 -7.72 -6.19
N PHE A 341 -32.35 -7.09 -5.30
CA PHE A 341 -33.81 -7.20 -5.32
C PHE A 341 -34.48 -5.87 -4.97
N VAL A 342 -35.73 -5.73 -5.36
CA VAL A 342 -36.52 -4.51 -5.15
C VAL A 342 -37.70 -4.84 -4.22
N VAL A 343 -37.89 -4.07 -3.16
CA VAL A 343 -39.09 -4.09 -2.29
C VAL A 343 -40.10 -3.10 -2.85
N LYS A 344 -41.39 -3.53 -3.02
CA LYS A 344 -42.49 -2.73 -3.59
C LYS A 344 -43.55 -2.29 -2.57
#